data_0585cad3430c33e0727d88f0db95457b
#
_entry.id   0585cad3430c33e0727d88f0db95457b
#
_cell.length_a   1.000
_cell.length_b   1.000
_cell.length_c   1.000
_cell.angle_alpha   90.00
_cell.angle_beta   90.00
_cell.angle_gamma   90.00
#
_symmetry.space_group_name_H-M   'P 1'
#
loop_
_entity.id
_entity.type
_entity.pdbx_description
1 polymer ?
#
loop_
_entity_poly.entity_id
_entity_poly.type
_entity_poly.pdbx_seq_one_letter_code
_entity_poly.pdbx_strand_id
1 'polypeptide(L)'
;MKKMKVIIGCLSLLLLLSMAVGIFMHRSDRERIRELENQVGELNKQQKKSSVDRRVSKQMEEIAYGQQVLSEERSQEAIRQSEIAQAATIRSETERQRAVQAQMEAEYSAQEALKSYQIAEQQHKEANEQRRQAEKSKLTADTLNYISLGRTLGSLSYSIYRTGDKEMGNMLAYASYLFTHDYGGNLYSSSVFPALTQSSDSRQSWSVHEGCITGVDFFPNRKQLLTVSTHGEMSLNELQNGRMVSRQLFSNKNYCFRDAFASMSGRSYAISHTGHLVIAGDGKTKIIDLNFLTRPFRMEIMTKRRELLVIGERNLALINLDTDKVVASRQLDFKVICAWRRDNKPLLFDDKGRMHAVNSMDDMTDEKVPVSGKITCFASNSADGLAAYGTSDGTIYLTDSHGQIHKLAGHLSQVTKLKFNGRLLYSSSYDRKLLLWMTGENQIKPITLLQANSWLADFTFDSPQNYIWTGESNGTVTQYLISLPLISQRLKKNVKRNFTRDEWNYYVGKGIPYRKLINE
;
A
#
# COMPACT_ATOMS: atom_id res chain seq x y z
N MET A 1 -29.78 41.17 -45.19
CA MET A 1 -30.81 40.20 -44.71
C MET A 1 -30.92 38.90 -45.53
N LYS A 2 -30.59 38.83 -46.81
CA LYS A 2 -30.67 37.58 -47.61
C LYS A 2 -29.62 36.52 -47.26
N LYS A 3 -28.39 36.92 -46.90
CA LYS A 3 -27.32 35.95 -46.56
C LYS A 3 -27.50 35.22 -45.20
N MET A 4 -28.18 35.84 -44.27
CA MET A 4 -28.43 35.25 -42.95
C MET A 4 -29.56 34.20 -42.96
N LYS A 5 -30.53 34.33 -43.87
CA LYS A 5 -31.60 33.33 -44.05
C LYS A 5 -31.10 32.03 -44.68
N VAL A 6 -30.10 32.12 -45.53
CA VAL A 6 -29.49 30.93 -46.18
C VAL A 6 -28.66 30.13 -45.17
N ILE A 7 -27.93 30.82 -44.28
CA ILE A 7 -27.11 30.14 -43.24
C ILE A 7 -27.99 29.43 -42.21
N ILE A 8 -29.13 30.03 -41.83
CA ILE A 8 -30.08 29.42 -40.90
C ILE A 8 -30.77 28.21 -41.57
N GLY A 9 -31.07 28.31 -42.87
CA GLY A 9 -31.62 27.17 -43.61
C GLY A 9 -30.66 25.98 -43.76
N CYS A 10 -29.38 26.28 -43.96
CA CYS A 10 -28.36 25.20 -44.01
C CYS A 10 -28.11 24.54 -42.65
N LEU A 11 -28.14 25.32 -41.57
CA LEU A 11 -27.99 24.79 -40.21
C LEU A 11 -29.20 23.93 -39.78
N SER A 12 -30.41 24.33 -40.13
CA SER A 12 -31.60 23.52 -39.83
C SER A 12 -31.66 22.24 -40.64
N LEU A 13 -31.16 22.25 -41.88
CA LEU A 13 -31.08 21.06 -42.73
C LEU A 13 -30.04 20.04 -42.19
N LEU A 14 -28.89 20.58 -41.70
CA LEU A 14 -27.84 19.74 -41.07
C LEU A 14 -28.33 19.11 -39.76
N LEU A 15 -29.12 19.85 -38.98
CA LEU A 15 -29.70 19.34 -37.72
C LEU A 15 -30.75 18.24 -37.97
N LEU A 16 -31.58 18.43 -39.03
CA LEU A 16 -32.53 17.37 -39.43
C LEU A 16 -31.85 16.15 -40.00
N LEU A 17 -30.76 16.31 -40.72
CA LEU A 17 -29.98 15.20 -41.24
C LEU A 17 -29.28 14.43 -40.09
N SER A 18 -28.75 15.14 -39.10
CA SER A 18 -28.13 14.47 -37.94
C SER A 18 -29.16 13.73 -37.09
N MET A 19 -30.37 14.26 -36.97
CA MET A 19 -31.46 13.58 -36.27
C MET A 19 -31.97 12.34 -37.01
N ALA A 20 -32.04 12.43 -38.34
CA ALA A 20 -32.43 11.29 -39.18
C ALA A 20 -31.37 10.14 -39.12
N VAL A 21 -30.07 10.53 -39.12
CA VAL A 21 -28.98 9.56 -38.95
C VAL A 21 -29.00 8.92 -37.57
N GLY A 22 -29.30 9.70 -36.52
CA GLY A 22 -29.44 9.20 -35.15
C GLY A 22 -30.58 8.21 -34.98
N ILE A 23 -31.75 8.48 -35.64
CA ILE A 23 -32.89 7.58 -35.59
C ILE A 23 -32.65 6.30 -36.43
N PHE A 24 -31.93 6.45 -37.53
CA PHE A 24 -31.57 5.29 -38.37
C PHE A 24 -30.56 4.38 -37.64
N MET A 25 -29.56 4.97 -37.00
CA MET A 25 -28.61 4.20 -36.18
C MET A 25 -29.31 3.52 -34.99
N HIS A 26 -30.23 4.21 -34.30
CA HIS A 26 -30.96 3.63 -33.17
C HIS A 26 -31.94 2.50 -33.58
N ARG A 27 -32.47 2.54 -34.81
CA ARG A 27 -33.26 1.39 -35.38
C ARG A 27 -32.38 0.22 -35.78
N SER A 28 -31.24 0.52 -36.40
CA SER A 28 -30.25 -0.50 -36.79
C SER A 28 -29.70 -1.21 -35.56
N ASP A 29 -29.46 -0.47 -34.47
CA ASP A 29 -28.97 -1.08 -33.23
C ASP A 29 -30.01 -1.97 -32.54
N ARG A 30 -31.31 -1.65 -32.64
CA ARG A 30 -32.37 -2.53 -32.08
C ARG A 30 -32.57 -3.84 -32.86
N GLU A 31 -32.40 -3.79 -34.17
CA GLU A 31 -32.43 -5.03 -34.99
C GLU A 31 -31.18 -5.86 -34.74
N ARG A 32 -30.02 -5.20 -34.59
CA ARG A 32 -28.76 -5.84 -34.26
C ARG A 32 -28.74 -6.44 -32.83
N ILE A 33 -29.44 -5.80 -31.90
CA ILE A 33 -29.60 -6.33 -30.54
C ILE A 33 -30.49 -7.58 -30.54
N ARG A 34 -31.60 -7.59 -31.30
CA ARG A 34 -32.45 -8.80 -31.42
C ARG A 34 -31.75 -9.96 -32.13
N GLU A 35 -30.94 -9.65 -33.11
CA GLU A 35 -30.14 -10.66 -33.81
C GLU A 35 -29.01 -11.19 -32.91
N LEU A 36 -28.43 -10.31 -32.09
CA LEU A 36 -27.46 -10.69 -31.07
C LEU A 36 -28.08 -11.48 -29.90
N GLU A 37 -29.31 -11.18 -29.50
CA GLU A 37 -30.03 -11.97 -28.46
C GLU A 37 -30.35 -13.39 -28.92
N ASN A 38 -30.68 -13.57 -30.20
CA ASN A 38 -30.87 -14.90 -30.79
C ASN A 38 -29.54 -15.66 -30.96
N GLN A 39 -28.45 -14.94 -31.30
CA GLN A 39 -27.10 -15.54 -31.36
C GLN A 39 -26.58 -15.88 -29.97
N VAL A 40 -26.90 -15.08 -28.97
CA VAL A 40 -26.56 -15.37 -27.56
C VAL A 40 -27.30 -16.62 -27.05
N GLY A 41 -28.54 -16.86 -27.52
CA GLY A 41 -29.27 -18.08 -27.19
C GLY A 41 -28.63 -19.36 -27.78
N GLU A 42 -28.08 -19.28 -28.98
CA GLU A 42 -27.31 -20.37 -29.59
C GLU A 42 -25.91 -20.52 -29.01
N LEU A 43 -25.24 -19.41 -28.70
CA LEU A 43 -23.93 -19.40 -28.05
C LEU A 43 -23.97 -19.96 -26.62
N ASN A 44 -25.06 -19.78 -25.89
CA ASN A 44 -25.22 -20.39 -24.57
C ASN A 44 -25.30 -21.93 -24.60
N LYS A 45 -25.72 -22.52 -25.70
CA LYS A 45 -25.66 -23.99 -25.93
C LYS A 45 -24.24 -24.47 -26.25
N GLN A 46 -23.46 -23.67 -26.97
CA GLN A 46 -22.03 -23.93 -27.19
C GLN A 46 -21.16 -23.63 -25.95
N GLN A 47 -21.65 -22.76 -25.05
CA GLN A 47 -20.92 -22.30 -23.86
C GLN A 47 -20.66 -23.42 -22.84
N LYS A 48 -21.47 -24.47 -22.81
CA LYS A 48 -21.22 -25.66 -21.96
C LYS A 48 -20.07 -26.55 -22.44
N LYS A 49 -19.67 -26.45 -23.72
CA LYS A 49 -18.53 -27.20 -24.27
C LYS A 49 -17.21 -26.42 -24.26
N SER A 50 -17.28 -25.09 -24.19
CA SER A 50 -16.07 -24.23 -24.23
C SER A 50 -15.74 -23.52 -22.91
N SER A 51 -16.22 -24.01 -21.79
CA SER A 51 -15.93 -23.41 -20.48
C SER A 51 -14.44 -23.43 -20.11
N VAL A 52 -13.69 -24.35 -20.71
CA VAL A 52 -12.23 -24.42 -20.51
C VAL A 52 -11.53 -23.38 -21.39
N ASP A 53 -11.93 -23.27 -22.68
CA ASP A 53 -11.27 -22.33 -23.60
C ASP A 53 -11.52 -20.86 -23.26
N ARG A 54 -12.73 -20.51 -22.74
CA ARG A 54 -13.00 -19.15 -22.25
C ARG A 54 -12.23 -18.81 -20.99
N ARG A 55 -11.99 -19.78 -20.09
CA ARG A 55 -11.12 -19.57 -18.93
C ARG A 55 -9.68 -19.29 -19.36
N VAL A 56 -9.18 -20.10 -20.29
CA VAL A 56 -7.82 -19.93 -20.84
C VAL A 56 -7.68 -18.59 -21.58
N SER A 57 -8.67 -18.19 -22.40
CA SER A 57 -8.61 -16.93 -23.13
C SER A 57 -8.61 -15.69 -22.20
N LYS A 58 -9.47 -15.70 -21.16
CA LYS A 58 -9.52 -14.63 -20.16
C LYS A 58 -8.27 -14.60 -19.29
N GLN A 59 -7.72 -15.77 -18.95
CA GLN A 59 -6.43 -15.90 -18.29
C GLN A 59 -5.29 -15.37 -19.17
N MET A 60 -5.33 -15.63 -20.49
CA MET A 60 -4.31 -15.14 -21.41
C MET A 60 -4.34 -13.61 -21.56
N GLU A 61 -5.52 -12.99 -21.50
CA GLU A 61 -5.67 -11.53 -21.57
C GLU A 61 -5.16 -10.85 -20.30
N GLU A 62 -5.45 -11.40 -19.13
CA GLU A 62 -4.90 -10.93 -17.85
C GLU A 62 -3.38 -11.20 -17.73
N ILE A 63 -2.92 -12.34 -18.29
CA ILE A 63 -1.49 -12.66 -18.39
C ILE A 63 -0.78 -11.70 -19.36
N ALA A 64 -1.41 -11.35 -20.48
CA ALA A 64 -0.86 -10.41 -21.45
C ALA A 64 -0.70 -9.00 -20.84
N TYR A 65 -1.68 -8.54 -20.05
CA TYR A 65 -1.57 -7.28 -19.32
C TYR A 65 -0.45 -7.33 -18.25
N GLY A 66 -0.37 -8.42 -17.49
CA GLY A 66 0.72 -8.64 -16.55
C GLY A 66 2.10 -8.71 -17.22
N GLN A 67 2.16 -9.32 -18.41
CA GLN A 67 3.39 -9.38 -19.21
C GLN A 67 3.78 -8.01 -19.79
N GLN A 68 2.80 -7.14 -20.08
CA GLN A 68 3.07 -5.81 -20.59
C GLN A 68 3.72 -4.93 -19.52
N VAL A 69 3.22 -4.96 -18.29
CA VAL A 69 3.83 -4.26 -17.14
C VAL A 69 5.23 -4.85 -16.84
N LEU A 70 5.35 -6.19 -16.88
CA LEU A 70 6.64 -6.87 -16.69
C LEU A 70 7.64 -6.57 -17.82
N SER A 71 7.14 -6.35 -19.05
CA SER A 71 7.96 -5.97 -20.20
C SER A 71 8.53 -4.56 -20.05
N GLU A 72 7.75 -3.65 -19.46
CA GLU A 72 8.21 -2.27 -19.20
C GLU A 72 9.27 -2.23 -18.08
N GLU A 73 9.08 -3.00 -17.01
CA GLU A 73 10.11 -3.17 -15.96
C GLU A 73 11.37 -3.85 -16.51
N ARG A 74 11.22 -4.88 -17.38
CA ARG A 74 12.36 -5.53 -18.06
C ARG A 74 13.11 -4.59 -18.99
N SER A 75 12.40 -3.68 -19.66
CA SER A 75 13.00 -2.68 -20.53
C SER A 75 13.90 -1.72 -19.75
N GLN A 76 13.44 -1.25 -18.60
CA GLN A 76 14.24 -0.36 -17.73
C GLN A 76 15.44 -1.08 -17.11
N GLU A 77 15.28 -2.35 -16.72
CA GLU A 77 16.38 -3.18 -16.21
C GLU A 77 17.39 -3.52 -17.31
N ALA A 78 16.94 -3.79 -18.55
CA ALA A 78 17.78 -4.03 -19.71
C ALA A 78 18.61 -2.78 -20.10
N ILE A 79 18.01 -1.58 -20.00
CA ILE A 79 18.72 -0.31 -20.21
C ILE A 79 19.82 -0.12 -19.16
N ARG A 80 19.52 -0.38 -17.88
CA ARG A 80 20.51 -0.29 -16.80
C ARG A 80 21.64 -1.29 -16.94
N GLN A 81 21.33 -2.53 -17.36
CA GLN A 81 22.36 -3.55 -17.62
C GLN A 81 23.20 -3.21 -18.89
N SER A 82 22.56 -2.57 -19.89
CA SER A 82 23.27 -2.06 -21.07
C SER A 82 24.28 -0.96 -20.69
N GLU A 83 23.90 -0.04 -19.82
CA GLU A 83 24.81 1.03 -19.35
C GLU A 83 25.98 0.47 -18.52
N ILE A 84 25.72 -0.52 -17.66
CA ILE A 84 26.78 -1.21 -16.89
C ILE A 84 27.71 -2.01 -17.82
N ALA A 85 27.14 -2.67 -18.83
CA ALA A 85 27.93 -3.42 -19.83
C ALA A 85 28.75 -2.49 -20.72
N GLN A 86 28.23 -1.33 -21.12
CA GLN A 86 29.00 -0.32 -21.89
C GLN A 86 30.13 0.29 -21.04
N ALA A 87 29.89 0.60 -19.77
CA ALA A 87 30.94 1.10 -18.88
C ALA A 87 32.04 0.05 -18.63
N ALA A 88 31.67 -1.24 -18.54
CA ALA A 88 32.64 -2.34 -18.45
C ALA A 88 33.42 -2.53 -19.77
N THR A 89 32.77 -2.34 -20.92
CA THR A 89 33.42 -2.44 -22.25
C THR A 89 34.43 -1.31 -22.46
N ILE A 90 34.09 -0.07 -22.09
CA ILE A 90 35.02 1.09 -22.18
C ILE A 90 36.22 0.91 -21.23
N ARG A 91 35.98 0.37 -20.02
CA ARG A 91 37.09 0.03 -19.11
C ARG A 91 37.98 -1.08 -19.68
N SER A 92 37.36 -2.13 -20.21
CA SER A 92 38.09 -3.24 -20.85
C SER A 92 38.93 -2.77 -22.07
N GLU A 93 38.37 -1.84 -22.84
CA GLU A 93 39.08 -1.27 -24.02
C GLU A 93 40.25 -0.39 -23.61
N THR A 94 40.11 0.41 -22.55
CA THR A 94 41.19 1.23 -21.98
C THR A 94 42.27 0.36 -21.31
N GLU A 95 41.90 -0.71 -20.65
CA GLU A 95 42.85 -1.68 -20.09
C GLU A 95 43.56 -2.47 -21.20
N ARG A 96 42.83 -2.81 -22.28
CA ARG A 96 43.42 -3.47 -23.46
C ARG A 96 44.41 -2.57 -24.17
N GLN A 97 44.11 -1.28 -24.34
CA GLN A 97 45.05 -0.30 -24.91
C GLN A 97 46.31 -0.13 -24.06
N ARG A 98 46.16 -0.13 -22.71
CA ARG A 98 47.31 -0.09 -21.79
C ARG A 98 48.16 -1.37 -21.85
N ALA A 99 47.52 -2.54 -22.00
CA ALA A 99 48.22 -3.81 -22.16
C ALA A 99 48.99 -3.91 -23.46
N VAL A 100 48.42 -3.39 -24.58
CA VAL A 100 49.09 -3.34 -25.89
C VAL A 100 50.29 -2.37 -25.86
N GLN A 101 50.13 -1.25 -25.17
CA GLN A 101 51.25 -0.27 -25.03
C GLN A 101 52.36 -0.83 -24.13
N ALA A 102 52.02 -1.51 -23.04
CA ALA A 102 53.00 -2.21 -22.18
C ALA A 102 53.70 -3.38 -22.90
N GLN A 103 53.02 -4.03 -23.83
CA GLN A 103 53.58 -5.10 -24.64
C GLN A 103 54.62 -4.54 -25.66
N MET A 104 54.34 -3.39 -26.27
CA MET A 104 55.29 -2.71 -27.16
C MET A 104 56.57 -2.22 -26.44
N GLU A 105 56.42 -1.73 -25.20
CA GLU A 105 57.57 -1.31 -24.38
C GLU A 105 58.37 -2.52 -23.88
N ALA A 106 57.72 -3.67 -23.66
CA ALA A 106 58.37 -4.90 -23.22
C ALA A 106 59.13 -5.63 -24.35
N GLU A 107 58.67 -5.50 -25.62
CA GLU A 107 59.37 -6.05 -26.80
C GLU A 107 60.70 -5.37 -27.08
N TYR A 108 60.89 -4.17 -26.59
CA TYR A 108 62.13 -3.42 -26.77
C TYR A 108 63.26 -3.76 -25.80
N SER A 109 62.99 -4.49 -24.75
CA SER A 109 64.04 -4.86 -23.81
C SER A 109 64.34 -6.38 -23.88
N ALA A 110 65.43 -6.69 -24.49
CA ALA A 110 65.87 -8.05 -24.81
C ALA A 110 66.16 -8.93 -23.57
N GLN A 111 65.18 -9.75 -23.20
CA GLN A 111 65.43 -11.02 -22.50
C GLN A 111 64.17 -11.93 -22.64
N GLU A 112 64.12 -12.66 -23.74
CA GLU A 112 62.94 -13.42 -24.20
C GLU A 112 62.48 -14.55 -23.31
N ALA A 113 63.36 -15.20 -22.58
CA ALA A 113 62.99 -16.40 -21.80
C ALA A 113 62.28 -16.09 -20.48
N LEU A 114 62.61 -14.97 -19.85
CA LEU A 114 61.92 -14.56 -18.59
C LEU A 114 60.55 -13.94 -18.86
N LYS A 115 60.36 -13.40 -20.03
CA LYS A 115 59.12 -12.74 -20.46
C LYS A 115 57.99 -13.71 -20.77
N SER A 116 58.30 -14.85 -21.40
CA SER A 116 57.26 -15.82 -21.74
C SER A 116 56.66 -16.49 -20.48
N TYR A 117 57.47 -16.70 -19.46
CA TYR A 117 56.97 -17.22 -18.16
C TYR A 117 56.13 -16.18 -17.40
N GLN A 118 56.61 -14.93 -17.36
CA GLN A 118 55.84 -13.84 -16.72
C GLN A 118 54.52 -13.53 -17.45
N ILE A 119 54.54 -13.55 -18.79
CA ILE A 119 53.35 -13.38 -19.61
C ILE A 119 52.36 -14.54 -19.39
N ALA A 120 52.84 -15.78 -19.35
CA ALA A 120 51.99 -16.95 -19.09
C ALA A 120 51.39 -16.93 -17.67
N GLU A 121 52.16 -16.52 -16.68
CA GLU A 121 51.69 -16.37 -15.31
C GLU A 121 50.66 -15.24 -15.18
N GLN A 122 50.90 -14.15 -15.86
CA GLN A 122 49.97 -13.00 -15.89
C GLN A 122 48.67 -13.36 -16.61
N GLN A 123 48.76 -14.03 -17.77
CA GLN A 123 47.60 -14.54 -18.50
C GLN A 123 46.81 -15.55 -17.68
N HIS A 124 47.49 -16.39 -16.90
CA HIS A 124 46.86 -17.35 -16.02
C HIS A 124 46.12 -16.62 -14.86
N LYS A 125 46.71 -15.54 -14.31
CA LYS A 125 46.07 -14.72 -13.29
C LYS A 125 44.86 -13.95 -13.87
N GLU A 126 45.03 -13.35 -15.04
CA GLU A 126 43.93 -12.64 -15.73
C GLU A 126 42.79 -13.58 -16.13
N ALA A 127 43.13 -14.76 -16.66
CA ALA A 127 42.12 -15.79 -16.97
C ALA A 127 41.37 -16.28 -15.73
N ASN A 128 42.08 -16.42 -14.60
CA ASN A 128 41.44 -16.77 -13.33
C ASN A 128 40.57 -15.64 -12.77
N GLU A 129 41.00 -14.40 -12.96
CA GLU A 129 40.23 -13.21 -12.53
C GLU A 129 38.98 -13.02 -13.41
N GLN A 130 39.11 -13.15 -14.72
CA GLN A 130 37.99 -13.16 -15.67
C GLN A 130 37.01 -14.30 -15.39
N ARG A 131 37.53 -15.49 -15.11
CA ARG A 131 36.71 -16.63 -14.71
C ARG A 131 35.94 -16.35 -13.42
N ARG A 132 36.60 -15.76 -12.42
CA ARG A 132 35.98 -15.38 -11.14
C ARG A 132 34.95 -14.28 -11.31
N GLN A 133 35.18 -13.31 -12.20
CA GLN A 133 34.19 -12.27 -12.54
C GLN A 133 33.02 -12.87 -13.33
N ALA A 134 33.28 -13.76 -14.26
CA ALA A 134 32.26 -14.47 -15.01
C ALA A 134 31.38 -15.35 -14.11
N GLU A 135 31.98 -16.05 -13.14
CA GLU A 135 31.27 -16.86 -12.14
C GLU A 135 30.39 -15.96 -11.23
N LYS A 136 30.92 -14.80 -10.79
CA LYS A 136 30.12 -13.82 -10.03
C LYS A 136 28.97 -13.24 -10.84
N SER A 137 29.22 -12.88 -12.09
CA SER A 137 28.19 -12.35 -12.99
C SER A 137 27.11 -13.40 -13.25
N LYS A 138 27.52 -14.65 -13.48
CA LYS A 138 26.58 -15.78 -13.64
C LYS A 138 25.73 -15.97 -12.40
N LEU A 139 26.32 -15.99 -11.21
CA LEU A 139 25.57 -16.13 -9.95
C LEU A 139 24.58 -15.00 -9.74
N THR A 140 24.99 -13.77 -10.07
CA THR A 140 24.12 -12.60 -10.00
C THR A 140 22.97 -12.70 -11.02
N ALA A 141 23.25 -13.11 -12.24
CA ALA A 141 22.25 -13.31 -13.28
C ALA A 141 21.25 -14.41 -12.91
N ASP A 142 21.74 -15.53 -12.37
CA ASP A 142 20.90 -16.63 -11.91
C ASP A 142 19.98 -16.16 -10.75
N THR A 143 20.52 -15.40 -9.80
CA THR A 143 19.74 -14.81 -8.70
C THR A 143 18.64 -13.90 -9.21
N LEU A 144 18.97 -12.99 -10.13
CA LEU A 144 18.00 -12.07 -10.72
C LEU A 144 16.91 -12.81 -11.53
N ASN A 145 17.29 -13.87 -12.23
CA ASN A 145 16.36 -14.73 -12.95
C ASN A 145 15.36 -15.41 -12.00
N TYR A 146 15.81 -15.94 -10.87
CA TYR A 146 14.94 -16.56 -9.88
C TYR A 146 14.01 -15.53 -9.20
N ILE A 147 14.50 -14.32 -8.91
CA ILE A 147 13.65 -13.22 -8.42
C ILE A 147 12.60 -12.82 -9.46
N SER A 148 13.00 -12.72 -10.74
CA SER A 148 12.08 -12.43 -11.86
C SER A 148 11.04 -13.53 -12.02
N LEU A 149 11.44 -14.79 -11.90
CA LEU A 149 10.52 -15.93 -11.90
C LEU A 149 9.52 -15.82 -10.74
N GLY A 150 10.00 -15.51 -9.51
CA GLY A 150 9.13 -15.28 -8.36
C GLY A 150 8.05 -14.22 -8.64
N ARG A 151 8.42 -13.11 -9.27
CA ARG A 151 7.48 -12.04 -9.68
C ARG A 151 6.47 -12.53 -10.72
N THR A 152 6.93 -13.28 -11.72
CA THR A 152 6.05 -13.86 -12.76
C THR A 152 5.04 -14.82 -12.15
N LEU A 153 5.50 -15.73 -11.27
CA LEU A 153 4.64 -16.67 -10.56
C LEU A 153 3.62 -15.95 -9.66
N GLY A 154 4.02 -14.83 -9.03
CA GLY A 154 3.11 -14.01 -8.24
C GLY A 154 2.00 -13.40 -9.08
N SER A 155 2.34 -12.76 -10.21
CA SER A 155 1.34 -12.21 -11.13
C SER A 155 0.39 -13.29 -11.66
N LEU A 156 0.95 -14.45 -12.02
CA LEU A 156 0.18 -15.58 -12.52
C LEU A 156 -0.75 -16.16 -11.44
N SER A 157 -0.24 -16.34 -10.22
CA SER A 157 -1.02 -16.76 -9.06
C SER A 157 -2.24 -15.86 -8.85
N TYR A 158 -2.00 -14.53 -8.85
CA TYR A 158 -3.06 -13.53 -8.65
C TYR A 158 -4.17 -13.66 -9.69
N SER A 159 -3.82 -13.85 -10.96
CA SER A 159 -4.76 -14.03 -12.06
C SER A 159 -5.53 -15.35 -11.93
N ILE A 160 -4.82 -16.46 -11.74
CA ILE A 160 -5.42 -17.80 -11.67
C ILE A 160 -6.35 -17.95 -10.47
N TYR A 161 -5.96 -17.43 -9.32
CA TYR A 161 -6.81 -17.44 -8.13
C TYR A 161 -8.14 -16.72 -8.38
N ARG A 162 -8.13 -15.60 -9.11
CA ARG A 162 -9.33 -14.81 -9.44
C ARG A 162 -10.24 -15.50 -10.46
N THR A 163 -9.72 -16.35 -11.33
CA THR A 163 -10.53 -17.14 -12.25
C THR A 163 -11.20 -18.34 -11.58
N GLY A 164 -10.92 -18.56 -10.30
CA GLY A 164 -11.58 -19.59 -9.47
C GLY A 164 -10.72 -20.81 -9.18
N ASP A 165 -9.57 -20.97 -9.83
CA ASP A 165 -8.64 -22.06 -9.52
C ASP A 165 -7.75 -21.66 -8.33
N LYS A 166 -8.33 -21.82 -7.15
CA LYS A 166 -7.66 -21.47 -5.89
C LYS A 166 -6.50 -22.41 -5.55
N GLU A 167 -6.59 -23.67 -5.96
CA GLU A 167 -5.56 -24.66 -5.67
C GLU A 167 -4.27 -24.33 -6.40
N MET A 168 -4.36 -24.13 -7.71
CA MET A 168 -3.23 -23.71 -8.53
C MET A 168 -2.73 -22.32 -8.11
N GLY A 169 -3.62 -21.38 -7.84
CA GLY A 169 -3.30 -20.05 -7.34
C GLY A 169 -2.45 -20.10 -6.05
N ASN A 170 -2.82 -20.95 -5.09
CA ASN A 170 -2.09 -21.11 -3.84
C ASN A 170 -0.69 -21.73 -4.04
N MET A 171 -0.58 -22.73 -4.91
CA MET A 171 0.71 -23.33 -5.25
C MET A 171 1.65 -22.32 -5.90
N LEU A 172 1.16 -21.54 -6.85
CA LEU A 172 1.92 -20.49 -7.53
C LEU A 172 2.31 -19.35 -6.58
N ALA A 173 1.41 -18.95 -5.66
CA ALA A 173 1.73 -17.96 -4.64
C ALA A 173 2.87 -18.42 -3.73
N TYR A 174 2.80 -19.67 -3.26
CA TYR A 174 3.83 -20.18 -2.40
C TYR A 174 5.15 -20.40 -3.13
N ALA A 175 5.13 -20.85 -4.39
CA ALA A 175 6.30 -20.89 -5.24
C ALA A 175 6.90 -19.49 -5.46
N SER A 176 6.06 -18.49 -5.75
CA SER A 176 6.46 -17.08 -5.84
C SER A 176 7.15 -16.59 -4.56
N TYR A 177 6.59 -16.92 -3.40
CA TYR A 177 7.21 -16.61 -2.11
C TYR A 177 8.61 -17.24 -2.00
N LEU A 178 8.74 -18.56 -2.26
CA LEU A 178 10.01 -19.28 -2.15
C LEU A 178 11.08 -18.72 -3.09
N PHE A 179 10.74 -18.50 -4.38
CA PHE A 179 11.69 -17.96 -5.34
C PHE A 179 12.08 -16.50 -5.03
N THR A 180 11.17 -15.71 -4.47
CA THR A 180 11.49 -14.33 -4.07
C THR A 180 12.30 -14.31 -2.78
N HIS A 181 11.89 -15.05 -1.75
CA HIS A 181 12.50 -15.04 -0.43
C HIS A 181 13.90 -15.67 -0.43
N ASP A 182 14.04 -16.85 -1.03
CA ASP A 182 15.30 -17.62 -0.98
C ASP A 182 16.43 -16.96 -1.76
N TYR A 183 16.08 -16.11 -2.74
CA TYR A 183 17.05 -15.35 -3.54
C TYR A 183 17.14 -13.87 -3.13
N GLY A 184 16.60 -13.50 -1.97
CA GLY A 184 16.71 -12.13 -1.41
C GLY A 184 15.93 -11.07 -2.17
N GLY A 185 14.90 -11.46 -2.93
CA GLY A 185 14.03 -10.54 -3.63
C GLY A 185 13.05 -9.82 -2.70
N ASN A 186 12.47 -8.73 -3.20
CA ASN A 186 11.51 -7.92 -2.46
C ASN A 186 10.11 -8.57 -2.46
N LEU A 187 9.69 -9.11 -1.31
CA LEU A 187 8.37 -9.72 -1.11
C LEU A 187 7.21 -8.70 -1.16
N TYR A 188 7.50 -7.41 -0.96
CA TYR A 188 6.50 -6.33 -1.07
C TYR A 188 6.36 -5.81 -2.50
N SER A 189 6.98 -6.42 -3.51
CA SER A 189 6.80 -5.99 -4.89
C SER A 189 5.33 -6.09 -5.33
N SER A 190 4.93 -5.21 -6.25
CA SER A 190 3.56 -5.16 -6.78
C SER A 190 3.09 -6.46 -7.46
N SER A 191 4.03 -7.29 -7.90
CA SER A 191 3.74 -8.58 -8.52
C SER A 191 3.62 -9.73 -7.52
N VAL A 192 4.33 -9.66 -6.38
CA VAL A 192 4.41 -10.75 -5.39
C VAL A 192 3.40 -10.54 -4.26
N PHE A 193 3.45 -9.40 -3.59
CA PHE A 193 2.68 -9.16 -2.36
C PHE A 193 1.17 -9.37 -2.52
N PRO A 194 0.50 -8.89 -3.60
CA PRO A 194 -0.93 -9.15 -3.80
C PRO A 194 -1.28 -10.64 -3.91
N ALA A 195 -0.42 -11.44 -4.56
CA ALA A 195 -0.62 -12.87 -4.66
C ALA A 195 -0.50 -13.58 -3.30
N LEU A 196 0.53 -13.19 -2.51
CA LEU A 196 0.74 -13.75 -1.17
C LEU A 196 -0.45 -13.46 -0.26
N THR A 197 -0.93 -12.21 -0.26
CA THR A 197 -2.03 -11.78 0.60
C THR A 197 -3.37 -12.36 0.19
N GLN A 198 -3.63 -12.50 -1.11
CA GLN A 198 -4.83 -13.14 -1.64
C GLN A 198 -4.88 -14.62 -1.29
N SER A 199 -3.79 -15.35 -1.53
CA SER A 199 -3.72 -16.80 -1.29
C SER A 199 -3.58 -17.18 0.19
N SER A 200 -3.28 -16.24 1.07
CA SER A 200 -3.24 -16.45 2.53
C SER A 200 -4.53 -16.06 3.26
N ASP A 201 -5.62 -15.75 2.53
CA ASP A 201 -6.87 -15.25 3.10
C ASP A 201 -6.63 -14.11 4.09
N SER A 202 -5.84 -13.14 3.65
CA SER A 202 -5.35 -12.07 4.52
C SER A 202 -6.41 -11.04 4.88
N ARG A 203 -7.56 -11.04 4.22
CA ARG A 203 -8.62 -10.04 4.38
C ARG A 203 -9.88 -10.65 4.96
N GLN A 204 -10.41 -10.01 6.02
CA GLN A 204 -11.74 -10.29 6.55
C GLN A 204 -12.43 -8.97 6.87
N SER A 205 -13.75 -8.88 6.64
CA SER A 205 -14.54 -7.66 6.83
C SER A 205 -15.85 -7.95 7.54
N TRP A 206 -16.26 -7.02 8.42
CA TRP A 206 -17.50 -7.14 9.22
C TRP A 206 -18.18 -5.77 9.30
N SER A 207 -19.49 -5.75 9.15
CA SER A 207 -20.30 -4.57 9.47
C SER A 207 -20.51 -4.52 10.99
N VAL A 208 -20.07 -3.45 11.62
CA VAL A 208 -20.11 -3.28 13.08
C VAL A 208 -20.90 -2.05 13.51
N HIS A 209 -21.15 -1.09 12.61
CA HIS A 209 -21.90 0.13 12.85
C HIS A 209 -22.87 0.43 11.71
N GLU A 210 -23.93 1.18 12.00
CA GLU A 210 -24.81 1.77 10.99
C GLU A 210 -24.20 3.05 10.40
N GLY A 211 -23.49 3.83 11.22
CA GLY A 211 -22.82 5.07 10.82
C GLY A 211 -21.43 4.86 10.27
N CYS A 212 -20.91 5.92 9.61
CA CYS A 212 -19.52 5.96 9.17
C CYS A 212 -18.57 5.80 10.36
N ILE A 213 -17.63 4.87 10.29
CA ILE A 213 -16.57 4.73 11.30
C ILE A 213 -15.59 5.90 11.13
N THR A 214 -15.43 6.66 12.20
CA THR A 214 -14.56 7.85 12.22
C THR A 214 -13.30 7.67 13.03
N GLY A 215 -13.28 6.69 13.94
CA GLY A 215 -12.12 6.37 14.75
C GLY A 215 -12.03 4.88 15.02
N VAL A 216 -10.81 4.34 14.89
CA VAL A 216 -10.46 2.99 15.27
C VAL A 216 -9.19 3.01 16.10
N ASP A 217 -9.20 2.32 17.23
CA ASP A 217 -8.00 2.17 18.06
C ASP A 217 -7.93 0.77 18.67
N PHE A 218 -6.74 0.22 18.78
CA PHE A 218 -6.51 -1.12 19.27
C PHE A 218 -5.97 -1.09 20.69
N PHE A 219 -6.57 -1.86 21.60
CA PHE A 219 -6.09 -1.90 22.98
C PHE A 219 -4.69 -2.50 23.06
N PRO A 220 -3.72 -1.81 23.67
CA PRO A 220 -2.34 -2.30 23.73
C PRO A 220 -2.18 -3.66 24.41
N ASN A 221 -2.99 -3.94 25.42
CA ASN A 221 -2.90 -5.13 26.28
C ASN A 221 -4.04 -6.14 26.07
N ARG A 222 -4.92 -5.92 25.09
CA ARG A 222 -6.07 -6.78 24.83
C ARG A 222 -6.21 -6.99 23.32
N LYS A 223 -6.75 -8.13 22.91
CA LYS A 223 -7.06 -8.40 21.50
C LYS A 223 -8.40 -7.77 21.09
N GLN A 224 -8.64 -6.53 21.46
CA GLN A 224 -9.89 -5.81 21.25
C GLN A 224 -9.66 -4.52 20.47
N LEU A 225 -10.56 -4.28 19.53
CA LEU A 225 -10.61 -3.07 18.70
C LEU A 225 -11.75 -2.18 19.21
N LEU A 226 -11.43 -0.96 19.56
CA LEU A 226 -12.40 0.10 19.81
C LEU A 226 -12.78 0.73 18.48
N THR A 227 -14.07 0.92 18.23
CA THR A 227 -14.60 1.63 17.08
C THR A 227 -15.66 2.62 17.48
N VAL A 228 -15.71 3.76 16.78
CA VAL A 228 -16.73 4.79 16.96
C VAL A 228 -17.27 5.27 15.63
N SER A 229 -18.52 5.73 15.62
CA SER A 229 -19.19 6.12 14.38
C SER A 229 -19.83 7.52 14.43
N THR A 230 -20.18 8.03 13.25
CA THR A 230 -20.96 9.28 13.09
C THR A 230 -22.37 9.20 13.66
N HIS A 231 -22.90 8.00 13.88
CA HIS A 231 -24.22 7.81 14.49
C HIS A 231 -24.16 7.67 16.04
N GLY A 232 -23.01 8.08 16.63
CA GLY A 232 -22.86 8.08 18.08
C GLY A 232 -22.74 6.68 18.69
N GLU A 233 -22.32 5.71 17.90
CA GLU A 233 -22.08 4.35 18.34
C GLU A 233 -20.62 4.19 18.79
N MET A 234 -20.41 3.49 19.87
CA MET A 234 -19.09 3.12 20.42
C MET A 234 -19.10 1.65 20.77
N SER A 235 -18.23 0.86 20.18
CA SER A 235 -18.22 -0.59 20.34
C SER A 235 -16.81 -1.15 20.55
N LEU A 236 -16.73 -2.22 21.35
CA LEU A 236 -15.57 -3.11 21.40
C LEU A 236 -15.81 -4.31 20.51
N ASN A 237 -14.85 -4.57 19.66
CA ASN A 237 -14.90 -5.65 18.69
C ASN A 237 -13.75 -6.61 18.95
N GLU A 238 -14.04 -7.90 19.00
CA GLU A 238 -13.09 -8.96 19.25
C GLU A 238 -13.31 -10.12 18.27
N LEU A 239 -12.22 -10.61 17.69
CA LEU A 239 -12.30 -11.78 16.82
C LEU A 239 -12.21 -13.05 17.65
N GLN A 240 -13.34 -13.78 17.81
CA GLN A 240 -13.44 -15.03 18.53
C GLN A 240 -13.75 -16.16 17.54
N ASN A 241 -12.86 -17.14 17.40
CA ASN A 241 -13.02 -18.28 16.49
C ASN A 241 -13.39 -17.89 15.04
N GLY A 242 -12.80 -16.81 14.53
CA GLY A 242 -13.05 -16.30 13.17
C GLY A 242 -14.36 -15.50 13.01
N ARG A 243 -15.12 -15.31 14.09
CA ARG A 243 -16.32 -14.48 14.09
C ARG A 243 -16.06 -13.19 14.86
N MET A 244 -16.58 -12.08 14.33
CA MET A 244 -16.54 -10.81 15.02
C MET A 244 -17.62 -10.79 16.10
N VAL A 245 -17.21 -10.60 17.35
CA VAL A 245 -18.08 -10.35 18.49
C VAL A 245 -17.99 -8.87 18.82
N SER A 246 -19.08 -8.14 18.61
CA SER A 246 -19.17 -6.71 18.87
C SER A 246 -20.00 -6.48 20.13
N ARG A 247 -19.42 -5.77 21.09
CA ARG A 247 -20.09 -5.32 22.31
C ARG A 247 -20.26 -3.81 22.26
N GLN A 248 -21.51 -3.37 22.17
CA GLN A 248 -21.84 -1.95 22.22
C GLN A 248 -21.56 -1.41 23.62
N LEU A 249 -20.75 -0.36 23.72
CA LEU A 249 -20.44 0.34 24.97
C LEU A 249 -21.36 1.54 25.18
N PHE A 250 -21.69 2.22 24.07
CA PHE A 250 -22.53 3.40 24.08
C PHE A 250 -23.21 3.55 22.72
N SER A 251 -24.44 4.12 22.74
CA SER A 251 -25.14 4.53 21.52
C SER A 251 -26.06 5.71 21.84
N ASN A 252 -25.88 6.78 21.10
CA ASN A 252 -26.76 7.94 21.07
C ASN A 252 -26.64 8.66 19.74
N LYS A 253 -27.67 8.61 18.91
CA LYS A 253 -27.68 9.18 17.55
C LYS A 253 -27.48 10.70 17.51
N ASN A 254 -27.61 11.40 18.63
CA ASN A 254 -27.31 12.84 18.72
C ASN A 254 -25.81 13.13 18.80
N TYR A 255 -24.98 12.11 19.04
CA TYR A 255 -23.53 12.25 19.11
C TYR A 255 -22.91 11.80 17.79
N CYS A 256 -22.20 12.68 17.15
CA CYS A 256 -21.36 12.37 15.99
C CYS A 256 -19.91 12.24 16.48
N PHE A 257 -19.47 11.03 16.76
CA PHE A 257 -18.09 10.81 17.20
C PHE A 257 -17.10 11.15 16.10
N ARG A 258 -15.92 11.66 16.51
CA ARG A 258 -14.86 12.11 15.60
C ARG A 258 -13.56 11.34 15.78
N ASP A 259 -13.30 10.88 17.00
CA ASP A 259 -12.07 10.14 17.33
C ASP A 259 -12.31 9.17 18.47
N ALA A 260 -11.48 8.12 18.52
CA ALA A 260 -11.48 7.07 19.53
C ALA A 260 -10.08 6.89 20.13
N PHE A 261 -10.03 6.65 21.42
CA PHE A 261 -8.79 6.34 22.12
C PHE A 261 -8.98 5.17 23.08
N ALA A 262 -8.15 4.14 22.95
CA ALA A 262 -8.11 2.95 23.78
C ALA A 262 -6.95 3.06 24.78
N SER A 263 -7.25 3.24 26.07
CA SER A 263 -6.23 3.45 27.08
C SER A 263 -5.55 2.15 27.53
N MET A 264 -4.35 2.27 28.07
CA MET A 264 -3.62 1.15 28.69
C MET A 264 -4.34 0.56 29.91
N SER A 265 -5.16 1.37 30.62
CA SER A 265 -5.99 0.92 31.73
C SER A 265 -7.23 0.12 31.31
N GLY A 266 -7.47 -0.03 30.00
CA GLY A 266 -8.61 -0.75 29.45
C GLY A 266 -9.89 0.07 29.34
N ARG A 267 -9.82 1.40 29.54
CA ARG A 267 -10.94 2.32 29.29
C ARG A 267 -10.95 2.79 27.84
N SER A 268 -12.14 3.00 27.35
CA SER A 268 -12.44 3.48 25.99
C SER A 268 -12.91 4.92 26.07
N TYR A 269 -12.38 5.78 25.19
CA TYR A 269 -12.73 7.19 25.10
C TYR A 269 -13.20 7.50 23.69
N ALA A 270 -14.26 8.31 23.58
CA ALA A 270 -14.78 8.80 22.30
C ALA A 270 -15.19 10.27 22.44
N ILE A 271 -14.70 11.12 21.52
CA ILE A 271 -15.09 12.54 21.49
C ILE A 271 -16.08 12.79 20.37
N SER A 272 -17.21 13.44 20.72
CA SER A 272 -18.19 13.87 19.73
C SER A 272 -17.86 15.24 19.15
N HIS A 273 -18.36 15.52 17.96
CA HIS A 273 -18.27 16.83 17.32
C HIS A 273 -18.82 18.00 18.14
N THR A 274 -19.78 17.71 19.03
CA THR A 274 -20.45 18.69 19.90
C THR A 274 -19.80 18.86 21.28
N GLY A 275 -18.67 18.18 21.54
CA GLY A 275 -17.92 18.34 22.79
C GLY A 275 -18.29 17.36 23.88
N HIS A 276 -19.00 16.28 23.59
CA HIS A 276 -19.25 15.24 24.59
C HIS A 276 -18.12 14.20 24.54
N LEU A 277 -17.38 14.08 25.63
CA LEU A 277 -16.38 13.02 25.81
C LEU A 277 -17.04 11.86 26.56
N VAL A 278 -17.22 10.75 25.85
CA VAL A 278 -17.76 9.51 26.41
C VAL A 278 -16.61 8.62 26.86
N ILE A 279 -16.65 8.18 28.10
CA ILE A 279 -15.67 7.28 28.71
C ILE A 279 -16.40 6.02 29.11
N ALA A 280 -15.99 4.86 28.60
CA ALA A 280 -16.56 3.56 28.94
C ALA A 280 -15.47 2.64 29.50
N GLY A 281 -15.77 2.00 30.64
CA GLY A 281 -14.89 1.05 31.32
C GLY A 281 -15.57 0.42 32.50
N ASP A 282 -15.17 -0.81 32.85
CA ASP A 282 -15.68 -1.57 34.02
C ASP A 282 -17.22 -1.65 34.10
N GLY A 283 -17.86 -1.77 32.92
CA GLY A 283 -19.31 -1.84 32.81
C GLY A 283 -20.05 -0.52 33.04
N LYS A 284 -19.34 0.58 33.24
CA LYS A 284 -19.87 1.93 33.44
C LYS A 284 -19.54 2.84 32.28
N THR A 285 -20.44 3.76 31.99
CA THR A 285 -20.24 4.84 31.03
C THR A 285 -20.39 6.18 31.73
N LYS A 286 -19.43 7.07 31.50
CA LYS A 286 -19.42 8.44 31.99
C LYS A 286 -19.35 9.39 30.80
N ILE A 287 -20.05 10.50 30.87
CA ILE A 287 -20.02 11.57 29.88
C ILE A 287 -19.46 12.81 30.56
N ILE A 288 -18.45 13.42 29.92
CA ILE A 288 -17.91 14.72 30.31
C ILE A 288 -18.33 15.70 29.24
N ASP A 289 -18.96 16.76 29.66
CA ASP A 289 -19.38 17.85 28.79
C ASP A 289 -18.23 18.85 28.60
N LEU A 290 -17.72 18.93 27.37
CA LEU A 290 -16.67 19.84 26.92
C LEU A 290 -17.23 20.81 25.86
N ASN A 291 -18.48 21.27 26.02
CA ASN A 291 -19.16 22.13 25.03
C ASN A 291 -18.49 23.49 24.83
N PHE A 292 -17.54 23.86 25.69
CA PHE A 292 -16.65 25.02 25.47
C PHE A 292 -15.63 24.78 24.35
N LEU A 293 -15.41 23.52 23.93
CA LEU A 293 -14.53 23.20 22.80
C LEU A 293 -15.24 23.47 21.47
N THR A 294 -14.58 24.19 20.59
CA THR A 294 -15.08 24.45 19.24
C THR A 294 -14.79 23.27 18.35
N ARG A 295 -15.82 22.50 17.98
CA ARG A 295 -15.74 21.36 17.07
C ARG A 295 -14.57 20.42 17.39
N PRO A 296 -14.52 19.78 18.55
CA PRO A 296 -13.46 18.86 18.86
C PRO A 296 -13.43 17.69 17.87
N PHE A 297 -12.22 17.26 17.49
CA PHE A 297 -12.06 16.29 16.43
C PHE A 297 -10.94 15.27 16.67
N ARG A 298 -10.10 15.47 17.69
CA ARG A 298 -8.95 14.61 17.97
C ARG A 298 -8.65 14.50 19.45
N MET A 299 -8.11 13.35 19.85
CA MET A 299 -7.58 13.09 21.19
C MET A 299 -6.14 12.59 21.08
N GLU A 300 -5.23 13.16 21.88
CA GLU A 300 -3.84 12.72 21.95
C GLU A 300 -3.36 12.60 23.38
N ILE A 301 -2.62 11.52 23.69
CA ILE A 301 -2.12 11.30 25.05
C ILE A 301 -0.88 12.14 25.34
N MET A 302 -0.84 12.74 26.52
CA MET A 302 0.34 13.41 27.12
C MET A 302 1.08 12.39 27.99
N THR A 303 1.97 11.59 27.41
CA THR A 303 2.49 10.34 28.02
C THR A 303 3.15 10.54 29.39
N LYS A 304 3.84 11.65 29.63
CA LYS A 304 4.53 11.91 30.91
C LYS A 304 3.58 12.16 32.08
N ARG A 305 2.31 12.49 31.82
CA ARG A 305 1.37 12.97 32.85
C ARG A 305 0.10 12.14 33.00
N ARG A 306 -0.04 11.03 32.21
CA ARG A 306 -1.28 10.24 32.16
C ARG A 306 -2.52 11.11 31.90
N GLU A 307 -2.36 12.03 30.97
CA GLU A 307 -3.35 13.03 30.59
C GLU A 307 -3.72 12.86 29.12
N LEU A 308 -4.99 13.06 28.82
CA LEU A 308 -5.54 13.05 27.46
C LEU A 308 -5.84 14.49 27.04
N LEU A 309 -5.20 14.92 25.96
CA LEU A 309 -5.47 16.20 25.34
C LEU A 309 -6.62 16.04 24.33
N VAL A 310 -7.72 16.72 24.57
CA VAL A 310 -8.86 16.81 23.63
C VAL A 310 -8.69 18.10 22.83
N ILE A 311 -8.70 17.99 21.51
CA ILE A 311 -8.31 19.05 20.59
C ILE A 311 -9.54 19.50 19.79
N GLY A 312 -9.92 20.76 19.96
CA GLY A 312 -10.89 21.48 19.15
C GLY A 312 -10.23 22.39 18.10
N GLU A 313 -11.05 23.01 17.24
CA GLU A 313 -10.52 23.90 16.19
C GLU A 313 -9.79 25.14 16.75
N ARG A 314 -10.17 25.64 17.94
CA ARG A 314 -9.61 26.85 18.52
C ARG A 314 -9.29 26.75 20.02
N ASN A 315 -9.42 25.58 20.58
CA ASN A 315 -9.21 25.38 22.01
C ASN A 315 -8.86 23.93 22.33
N LEU A 316 -8.26 23.75 23.49
CA LEU A 316 -7.79 22.49 24.02
C LEU A 316 -8.41 22.24 25.39
N ALA A 317 -8.62 20.98 25.74
CA ALA A 317 -8.95 20.54 27.07
C ALA A 317 -8.01 19.38 27.49
N LEU A 318 -7.50 19.43 28.69
CA LEU A 318 -6.65 18.39 29.27
C LEU A 318 -7.45 17.59 30.28
N ILE A 319 -7.54 16.29 30.09
CA ILE A 319 -8.29 15.35 30.92
C ILE A 319 -7.30 14.45 31.66
N ASN A 320 -7.41 14.40 32.98
CA ASN A 320 -6.66 13.42 33.78
C ASN A 320 -7.31 12.04 33.63
N LEU A 321 -6.52 11.04 33.19
CA LEU A 321 -7.01 9.68 32.91
C LEU A 321 -7.31 8.84 34.16
N ASP A 322 -6.80 9.24 35.34
CA ASP A 322 -7.05 8.52 36.59
C ASP A 322 -8.36 8.99 37.26
N THR A 323 -8.62 10.32 37.17
CA THR A 323 -9.80 10.93 37.84
C THR A 323 -10.96 11.22 36.91
N ASP A 324 -10.75 11.14 35.58
CA ASP A 324 -11.69 11.54 34.53
C ASP A 324 -12.23 12.97 34.75
N LYS A 325 -11.33 13.90 35.07
CA LYS A 325 -11.68 15.32 35.27
C LYS A 325 -10.90 16.19 34.30
N VAL A 326 -11.49 17.29 33.89
CA VAL A 326 -10.80 18.37 33.20
C VAL A 326 -9.84 19.02 34.18
N VAL A 327 -8.55 19.04 33.85
CA VAL A 327 -7.50 19.66 34.70
C VAL A 327 -7.05 21.02 34.18
N ALA A 328 -7.17 21.25 32.87
CA ALA A 328 -6.85 22.52 32.25
C ALA A 328 -7.62 22.68 30.93
N SER A 329 -7.80 23.94 30.52
CA SER A 329 -8.26 24.29 29.17
C SER A 329 -7.48 25.48 28.66
N ARG A 330 -7.30 25.56 27.33
CA ARG A 330 -6.59 26.67 26.68
C ARG A 330 -7.32 27.11 25.43
N GLN A 331 -7.51 28.40 25.28
CA GLN A 331 -7.91 29.04 24.02
C GLN A 331 -6.68 29.26 23.13
N LEU A 332 -6.79 28.96 21.86
CA LEU A 332 -5.75 29.17 20.86
C LEU A 332 -6.04 30.45 20.04
N ASP A 333 -4.97 31.16 19.68
CA ASP A 333 -5.01 32.33 18.80
C ASP A 333 -4.98 31.97 17.30
N PHE A 334 -4.87 30.66 17.00
CA PHE A 334 -4.90 30.10 15.64
C PHE A 334 -5.99 29.02 15.51
N LYS A 335 -6.31 28.68 14.26
CA LYS A 335 -7.23 27.59 13.97
C LYS A 335 -6.46 26.31 13.68
N VAL A 336 -6.71 25.26 14.44
CA VAL A 336 -6.18 23.91 14.20
C VAL A 336 -6.97 23.25 13.08
N ILE A 337 -6.27 22.74 12.06
CA ILE A 337 -6.86 22.03 10.93
C ILE A 337 -6.70 20.51 11.03
N CYS A 338 -5.61 20.05 11.65
CA CYS A 338 -5.43 18.66 12.03
C CYS A 338 -4.45 18.55 13.19
N ALA A 339 -4.48 17.44 13.90
CA ALA A 339 -3.62 17.17 15.03
C ALA A 339 -3.16 15.72 15.00
N TRP A 340 -1.90 15.51 15.30
CA TRP A 340 -1.25 14.20 15.32
C TRP A 340 -0.16 14.19 16.38
N ARG A 341 0.71 13.21 16.35
CA ARG A 341 1.74 13.01 17.34
C ARG A 341 3.11 12.88 16.68
N ARG A 342 4.11 13.62 17.24
CA ARG A 342 5.52 13.41 16.96
C ARG A 342 6.16 12.89 18.24
N ASP A 343 6.68 11.67 18.20
CA ASP A 343 7.21 10.98 19.37
C ASP A 343 6.17 10.91 20.52
N ASN A 344 6.44 11.58 21.61
CA ASN A 344 5.57 11.61 22.78
C ASN A 344 4.83 12.95 22.95
N LYS A 345 4.81 13.81 21.92
CA LYS A 345 4.18 15.13 21.99
C LYS A 345 3.07 15.28 20.98
N PRO A 346 1.89 15.78 21.36
CA PRO A 346 0.88 16.22 20.41
C PRO A 346 1.43 17.34 19.53
N LEU A 347 1.08 17.29 18.25
CA LEU A 347 1.48 18.23 17.22
C LEU A 347 0.22 18.77 16.54
N LEU A 348 0.00 20.07 16.63
CA LEU A 348 -1.13 20.78 16.02
C LEU A 348 -0.67 21.43 14.73
N PHE A 349 -1.48 21.32 13.69
CA PHE A 349 -1.23 22.01 12.41
C PHE A 349 -2.29 23.12 12.25
N ASP A 350 -1.86 24.32 11.95
CA ASP A 350 -2.73 25.46 11.76
C ASP A 350 -3.08 25.72 10.29
N ASP A 351 -4.03 26.61 10.05
CA ASP A 351 -4.47 27.01 8.72
C ASP A 351 -3.50 27.97 8.02
N LYS A 352 -2.40 28.39 8.70
CA LYS A 352 -1.34 29.26 8.17
C LYS A 352 -0.07 28.52 7.78
N GLY A 353 -0.09 27.16 7.84
CA GLY A 353 1.04 26.31 7.49
C GLY A 353 2.14 26.25 8.56
N ARG A 354 1.78 26.41 9.84
CA ARG A 354 2.65 26.19 10.99
C ARG A 354 2.23 24.92 11.72
N MET A 355 3.16 24.33 12.43
CA MET A 355 2.94 23.24 13.36
C MET A 355 3.40 23.64 14.76
N HIS A 356 2.61 23.28 15.76
CA HIS A 356 2.77 23.65 17.15
C HIS A 356 2.91 22.38 17.98
N ALA A 357 4.11 22.13 18.52
CA ALA A 357 4.33 20.99 19.41
C ALA A 357 3.89 21.36 20.83
N VAL A 358 2.96 20.61 21.39
CA VAL A 358 2.40 20.85 22.72
C VAL A 358 3.29 20.19 23.77
N ASN A 359 4.10 20.98 24.46
CA ASN A 359 4.91 20.53 25.59
C ASN A 359 4.09 20.48 26.88
N SER A 360 3.22 21.47 27.08
CA SER A 360 2.24 21.58 28.14
C SER A 360 1.10 22.51 27.70
N MET A 361 0.09 22.71 28.56
CA MET A 361 -1.01 23.64 28.26
C MET A 361 -0.52 25.09 28.11
N ASP A 362 0.61 25.47 28.75
CA ASP A 362 1.15 26.82 28.72
C ASP A 362 2.35 26.96 27.78
N ASP A 363 2.93 25.85 27.34
CA ASP A 363 4.15 25.83 26.52
C ASP A 363 3.93 25.07 25.22
N MET A 364 4.09 25.79 24.09
CA MET A 364 4.08 25.27 22.74
C MET A 364 5.27 25.81 21.97
N THR A 365 5.89 24.94 21.17
CA THR A 365 6.98 25.33 20.25
C THR A 365 6.47 25.31 18.82
N ASP A 366 6.72 26.43 18.12
CA ASP A 366 6.23 26.63 16.76
C ASP A 366 7.30 26.33 15.73
N GLU A 367 6.92 25.61 14.69
CA GLU A 367 7.76 25.34 13.53
C GLU A 367 6.95 25.61 12.24
N LYS A 368 7.64 25.99 11.17
CA LYS A 368 7.01 26.06 9.85
C LYS A 368 6.87 24.65 9.28
N VAL A 369 5.70 24.33 8.72
CA VAL A 369 5.52 23.07 7.97
C VAL A 369 6.45 23.11 6.74
N PRO A 370 7.35 22.11 6.55
CA PRO A 370 8.35 22.16 5.49
C PRO A 370 7.79 21.90 4.09
N VAL A 371 6.51 21.51 4.00
CA VAL A 371 5.85 21.11 2.76
C VAL A 371 4.66 22.00 2.44
N SER A 372 4.24 22.02 1.18
CA SER A 372 3.09 22.80 0.71
C SER A 372 1.82 21.97 0.68
N GLY A 373 0.66 22.64 0.78
CA GLY A 373 -0.66 22.02 0.70
C GLY A 373 -1.38 21.97 2.06
N LYS A 374 -2.66 21.64 2.01
CA LYS A 374 -3.49 21.51 3.22
C LYS A 374 -3.19 20.15 3.86
N ILE A 375 -2.47 20.17 4.98
CA ILE A 375 -2.13 18.96 5.74
C ILE A 375 -3.40 18.38 6.37
N THR A 376 -3.57 17.08 6.25
CA THR A 376 -4.71 16.33 6.80
C THR A 376 -4.28 15.29 7.80
N CYS A 377 -3.05 14.76 7.66
CA CYS A 377 -2.48 13.80 8.58
C CYS A 377 -0.95 13.86 8.56
N PHE A 378 -0.36 13.32 9.62
CA PHE A 378 1.07 13.30 9.85
C PHE A 378 1.49 12.00 10.52
N ALA A 379 2.69 11.53 10.24
CA ALA A 379 3.34 10.47 10.98
C ALA A 379 4.85 10.72 11.02
N SER A 380 5.51 10.28 12.09
CA SER A 380 6.97 10.33 12.19
C SER A 380 7.54 8.98 12.64
N ASN A 381 8.76 8.73 12.18
CA ASN A 381 9.61 7.65 12.66
C ASN A 381 10.95 8.27 13.06
N SER A 382 11.08 8.62 14.32
CA SER A 382 12.25 9.33 14.84
C SER A 382 13.50 8.47 14.85
N ALA A 383 13.37 7.14 14.90
CA ALA A 383 14.51 6.22 14.85
C ALA A 383 15.25 6.31 13.50
N ASP A 384 14.52 6.54 12.41
CA ASP A 384 15.07 6.72 11.06
C ASP A 384 15.11 8.18 10.61
N GLY A 385 14.67 9.12 11.44
CA GLY A 385 14.61 10.56 11.13
C GLY A 385 13.59 10.89 10.03
N LEU A 386 12.53 10.09 9.88
CA LEU A 386 11.54 10.25 8.84
C LEU A 386 10.29 10.97 9.36
N ALA A 387 9.72 11.85 8.54
CA ALA A 387 8.40 12.43 8.79
C ALA A 387 7.57 12.45 7.49
N ALA A 388 6.30 12.09 7.58
CA ALA A 388 5.39 12.02 6.46
C ALA A 388 4.18 12.95 6.69
N TYR A 389 3.85 13.75 5.68
CA TYR A 389 2.76 14.72 5.67
C TYR A 389 1.77 14.33 4.58
N GLY A 390 0.54 13.95 4.95
CA GLY A 390 -0.54 13.67 4.03
C GLY A 390 -1.38 14.92 3.77
N THR A 391 -1.83 15.10 2.56
CA THR A 391 -2.55 16.30 2.12
C THR A 391 -3.95 15.99 1.62
N SER A 392 -4.75 17.04 1.47
CA SER A 392 -6.14 16.94 1.01
C SER A 392 -6.28 16.58 -0.47
N ASP A 393 -5.23 16.73 -1.27
CA ASP A 393 -5.19 16.37 -2.68
C ASP A 393 -4.66 14.95 -2.95
N GLY A 394 -4.32 14.21 -1.88
CA GLY A 394 -3.81 12.84 -1.98
C GLY A 394 -2.30 12.73 -2.08
N THR A 395 -1.58 13.85 -2.12
CA THR A 395 -0.12 13.84 -2.09
C THR A 395 0.39 13.52 -0.69
N ILE A 396 1.45 12.73 -0.60
CA ILE A 396 2.20 12.50 0.64
C ILE A 396 3.60 13.08 0.42
N TYR A 397 4.06 13.91 1.35
CA TYR A 397 5.44 14.39 1.39
C TYR A 397 6.18 13.64 2.49
N LEU A 398 7.27 13.00 2.13
CA LEU A 398 8.18 12.32 3.06
C LEU A 398 9.45 13.16 3.20
N THR A 399 9.79 13.53 4.42
CA THR A 399 11.06 14.21 4.75
C THR A 399 11.99 13.22 5.44
N ASP A 400 13.27 13.24 5.10
CA ASP A 400 14.31 12.45 5.73
C ASP A 400 15.10 13.25 6.78
N SER A 401 16.07 12.59 7.44
CA SER A 401 16.95 13.19 8.44
C SER A 401 17.87 14.30 7.89
N HIS A 402 18.03 14.40 6.57
CA HIS A 402 18.82 15.41 5.88
C HIS A 402 17.97 16.61 5.42
N GLY A 403 16.63 16.56 5.69
CA GLY A 403 15.69 17.59 5.25
C GLY A 403 15.30 17.47 3.77
N GLN A 404 15.66 16.38 3.11
CA GLN A 404 15.23 16.14 1.71
C GLN A 404 13.75 15.78 1.69
N ILE A 405 13.00 16.34 0.73
CA ILE A 405 11.57 16.14 0.58
C ILE A 405 11.30 15.27 -0.65
N HIS A 406 10.67 14.12 -0.42
CA HIS A 406 10.20 13.23 -1.46
C HIS A 406 8.69 13.36 -1.62
N LYS A 407 8.23 13.65 -2.85
CA LYS A 407 6.81 13.69 -3.18
C LYS A 407 6.34 12.30 -3.59
N LEU A 408 5.43 11.71 -2.82
CA LEU A 408 4.86 10.39 -3.05
C LEU A 408 3.45 10.55 -3.64
N ALA A 409 3.29 10.15 -4.89
CA ALA A 409 2.01 10.17 -5.59
C ALA A 409 1.43 8.74 -5.67
N GLY A 410 0.16 8.57 -5.29
CA GLY A 410 -0.50 7.25 -5.30
C GLY A 410 -1.96 7.31 -4.90
N HIS A 411 -2.33 8.23 -4.01
CA HIS A 411 -3.73 8.50 -3.69
C HIS A 411 -4.35 9.53 -4.64
N LEU A 412 -5.65 9.38 -4.89
CA LEU A 412 -6.46 10.24 -5.76
C LEU A 412 -7.42 11.14 -4.97
N SER A 413 -7.39 11.08 -3.65
CA SER A 413 -8.23 11.87 -2.75
C SER A 413 -7.50 12.09 -1.43
N GLN A 414 -8.10 12.85 -0.55
CA GLN A 414 -7.56 13.20 0.76
C GLN A 414 -6.96 11.99 1.48
N VAL A 415 -5.69 12.13 1.91
CA VAL A 415 -5.05 11.17 2.81
C VAL A 415 -5.66 11.31 4.20
N THR A 416 -6.23 10.24 4.74
CA THR A 416 -6.96 10.27 6.02
C THR A 416 -6.05 9.96 7.19
N LYS A 417 -5.11 9.02 7.02
CA LYS A 417 -4.16 8.66 8.06
C LYS A 417 -2.84 8.16 7.50
N LEU A 418 -1.77 8.43 8.22
CA LEU A 418 -0.42 7.90 8.00
C LEU A 418 0.06 7.19 9.27
N LYS A 419 0.79 6.11 9.11
CA LYS A 419 1.42 5.41 10.24
C LYS A 419 2.66 4.64 9.77
N PHE A 420 3.75 4.75 10.52
CA PHE A 420 4.96 3.97 10.29
C PHE A 420 4.94 2.63 11.05
N ASN A 421 5.52 1.61 10.44
CA ASN A 421 5.96 0.39 11.08
C ASN A 421 7.41 0.14 10.61
N GLY A 422 8.39 0.52 11.43
CA GLY A 422 9.78 0.65 10.99
C GLY A 422 9.89 1.58 9.77
N ARG A 423 10.55 1.13 8.72
CA ARG A 423 10.70 1.89 7.46
C ARG A 423 9.53 1.70 6.47
N LEU A 424 8.48 1.04 6.88
CA LEU A 424 7.26 0.88 6.09
C LEU A 424 6.27 1.97 6.49
N LEU A 425 5.90 2.84 5.55
CA LEU A 425 4.85 3.84 5.74
C LEU A 425 3.54 3.31 5.16
N TYR A 426 2.49 3.36 5.95
CA TYR A 426 1.14 3.00 5.55
C TYR A 426 0.28 4.26 5.46
N SER A 427 -0.57 4.32 4.44
CA SER A 427 -1.46 5.45 4.21
C SER A 427 -2.86 4.99 3.80
N SER A 428 -3.89 5.59 4.39
CA SER A 428 -5.29 5.43 3.98
C SER A 428 -5.81 6.72 3.36
N SER A 429 -6.84 6.61 2.50
CA SER A 429 -7.44 7.75 1.82
C SER A 429 -8.93 7.53 1.53
N TYR A 430 -9.65 8.63 1.28
CA TYR A 430 -11.01 8.60 0.74
C TYR A 430 -11.09 8.06 -0.69
N ASP A 431 -9.96 7.79 -1.38
CA ASP A 431 -9.92 7.03 -2.62
C ASP A 431 -10.17 5.53 -2.43
N ARG A 432 -10.45 5.09 -1.21
CA ARG A 432 -10.72 3.70 -0.79
C ARG A 432 -9.49 2.79 -0.79
N LYS A 433 -8.28 3.35 -0.89
CA LYS A 433 -7.04 2.57 -0.89
C LYS A 433 -6.32 2.67 0.44
N LEU A 434 -5.74 1.54 0.85
CA LEU A 434 -4.65 1.47 1.81
C LEU A 434 -3.38 1.16 1.04
N LEU A 435 -2.41 2.06 1.10
CA LEU A 435 -1.13 1.92 0.40
C LEU A 435 0.00 1.70 1.38
N LEU A 436 1.00 0.95 0.93
CA LEU A 436 2.29 0.75 1.58
C LEU A 436 3.38 1.43 0.76
N TRP A 437 4.31 2.09 1.44
CA TRP A 437 5.45 2.77 0.88
C TRP A 437 6.72 2.29 1.58
N MET A 438 7.67 1.78 0.81
CA MET A 438 8.97 1.31 1.32
C MET A 438 9.94 2.48 1.30
N THR A 439 10.08 3.18 2.44
CA THR A 439 10.85 4.43 2.53
C THR A 439 12.37 4.25 2.46
N GLY A 440 12.86 3.02 2.48
CA GLY A 440 14.28 2.70 2.30
C GLY A 440 14.71 2.45 0.86
N GLU A 441 13.81 2.52 -0.10
CA GLU A 441 14.09 2.29 -1.51
C GLU A 441 14.47 3.59 -2.22
N ASN A 442 15.38 3.51 -3.21
CA ASN A 442 15.76 4.66 -4.04
C ASN A 442 14.59 5.26 -4.82
N GLN A 443 13.61 4.42 -5.21
CA GLN A 443 12.36 4.82 -5.82
C GLN A 443 11.19 4.32 -4.97
N ILE A 444 10.58 5.23 -4.24
CA ILE A 444 9.44 4.91 -3.38
C ILE A 444 8.17 4.85 -4.24
N LYS A 445 7.68 3.64 -4.50
CA LYS A 445 6.45 3.40 -5.27
C LYS A 445 5.31 2.93 -4.35
N PRO A 446 4.05 3.29 -4.65
CA PRO A 446 2.90 2.80 -3.89
C PRO A 446 2.64 1.31 -4.16
N ILE A 447 2.40 0.56 -3.09
CA ILE A 447 1.93 -0.82 -3.14
C ILE A 447 0.53 -0.83 -2.58
N THR A 448 -0.45 -1.22 -3.40
CA THR A 448 -1.84 -1.30 -2.93
C THR A 448 -2.02 -2.55 -2.08
N LEU A 449 -2.25 -2.37 -0.79
CA LEU A 449 -2.55 -3.46 0.14
C LEU A 449 -4.03 -3.83 0.09
N LEU A 450 -4.91 -2.82 0.08
CA LEU A 450 -6.35 -2.98 0.14
C LEU A 450 -7.00 -1.95 -0.78
N GLN A 451 -7.95 -2.43 -1.57
CA GLN A 451 -8.99 -1.63 -2.20
C GLN A 451 -10.30 -1.93 -1.46
N ALA A 452 -10.77 -0.98 -0.67
CA ALA A 452 -12.02 -1.10 0.08
C ALA A 452 -13.24 -0.82 -0.81
N ASN A 453 -14.42 -1.19 -0.33
CA ASN A 453 -15.68 -0.91 -1.03
C ASN A 453 -16.18 0.53 -0.75
N SER A 454 -15.77 1.11 0.37
CA SER A 454 -16.13 2.45 0.80
C SER A 454 -14.90 3.25 1.25
N TRP A 455 -15.08 4.53 1.60
CA TRP A 455 -13.99 5.41 1.99
C TRP A 455 -13.32 4.92 3.27
N LEU A 456 -11.98 4.93 3.28
CA LEU A 456 -11.19 4.62 4.47
C LEU A 456 -11.04 5.89 5.30
N ALA A 457 -11.72 5.93 6.45
CA ALA A 457 -11.67 7.07 7.34
C ALA A 457 -10.50 6.99 8.33
N ASP A 458 -10.21 5.79 8.82
CA ASP A 458 -9.17 5.56 9.82
C ASP A 458 -8.59 4.15 9.73
N PHE A 459 -7.39 3.94 10.30
CA PHE A 459 -6.82 2.60 10.49
C PHE A 459 -5.89 2.53 11.70
N THR A 460 -5.70 1.34 12.23
CA THR A 460 -4.74 1.08 13.30
C THR A 460 -4.07 -0.29 13.13
N PHE A 461 -2.93 -0.51 13.81
CA PHE A 461 -2.32 -1.82 13.93
C PHE A 461 -2.84 -2.53 15.18
N ASP A 462 -2.89 -3.85 15.16
CA ASP A 462 -3.00 -4.65 16.39
C ASP A 462 -1.70 -4.56 17.21
N SER A 463 -1.74 -5.01 18.46
CA SER A 463 -0.61 -4.88 19.38
C SER A 463 0.68 -5.53 18.87
N PRO A 464 0.69 -6.75 18.26
CA PRO A 464 1.90 -7.32 17.67
C PRO A 464 2.20 -6.80 16.26
N GLN A 465 1.42 -5.86 15.73
CA GLN A 465 1.55 -5.29 14.37
C GLN A 465 1.53 -6.36 13.25
N ASN A 466 0.78 -7.42 13.46
CA ASN A 466 0.55 -8.45 12.45
C ASN A 466 -0.56 -8.10 11.48
N TYR A 467 -1.53 -7.31 11.95
CA TYR A 467 -2.71 -6.91 11.20
C TYR A 467 -2.90 -5.40 11.20
N ILE A 468 -3.45 -4.91 10.11
CA ILE A 468 -4.08 -3.59 10.03
C ILE A 468 -5.59 -3.76 10.17
N TRP A 469 -6.20 -2.88 10.93
CA TRP A 469 -7.64 -2.75 11.07
C TRP A 469 -8.09 -1.42 10.51
N THR A 470 -8.97 -1.42 9.52
CA THR A 470 -9.49 -0.21 8.89
C THR A 470 -10.91 0.06 9.35
N GLY A 471 -11.27 1.35 9.46
CA GLY A 471 -12.64 1.83 9.62
C GLY A 471 -13.14 2.46 8.33
N GLU A 472 -14.28 1.99 7.85
CA GLU A 472 -14.86 2.38 6.57
C GLU A 472 -16.13 3.22 6.75
N SER A 473 -16.44 4.06 5.73
CA SER A 473 -17.58 4.97 5.77
C SER A 473 -18.95 4.29 5.75
N ASN A 474 -19.01 3.02 5.39
CA ASN A 474 -20.24 2.21 5.42
C ASN A 474 -20.43 1.42 6.74
N GLY A 475 -19.69 1.75 7.80
CA GLY A 475 -19.77 1.06 9.08
C GLY A 475 -19.04 -0.29 9.14
N THR A 476 -18.22 -0.59 8.12
CA THR A 476 -17.46 -1.84 8.04
C THR A 476 -16.08 -1.68 8.68
N VAL A 477 -15.66 -2.70 9.40
CA VAL A 477 -14.26 -2.91 9.82
C VAL A 477 -13.65 -3.99 8.96
N THR A 478 -12.45 -3.75 8.44
CA THR A 478 -11.68 -4.76 7.72
C THR A 478 -10.37 -5.04 8.45
N GLN A 479 -10.10 -6.31 8.71
CA GLN A 479 -8.81 -6.81 9.17
C GLN A 479 -7.98 -7.22 7.95
N TYR A 480 -6.72 -6.80 7.90
CA TYR A 480 -5.80 -7.13 6.83
C TYR A 480 -4.45 -7.60 7.38
N LEU A 481 -4.05 -8.84 7.04
CA LEU A 481 -2.79 -9.43 7.49
C LEU A 481 -1.61 -8.80 6.72
N ILE A 482 -0.63 -8.28 7.46
CA ILE A 482 0.58 -7.64 6.91
C ILE A 482 1.87 -8.35 7.30
N SER A 483 1.82 -9.23 8.29
CA SER A 483 2.98 -9.97 8.80
C SER A 483 3.43 -11.04 7.80
N LEU A 484 4.59 -10.83 7.15
CA LEU A 484 5.17 -11.80 6.21
C LEU A 484 5.36 -13.20 6.80
N PRO A 485 5.83 -13.38 8.06
CA PRO A 485 5.92 -14.70 8.68
C PRO A 485 4.58 -15.41 8.77
N LEU A 486 3.52 -14.72 9.17
CA LEU A 486 2.18 -15.31 9.23
C LEU A 486 1.59 -15.56 7.84
N ILE A 487 1.85 -14.68 6.88
CA ILE A 487 1.47 -14.89 5.48
C ILE A 487 2.12 -16.17 4.97
N SER A 488 3.43 -16.34 5.13
CA SER A 488 4.15 -17.54 4.64
C SER A 488 3.65 -18.82 5.31
N GLN A 489 3.37 -18.77 6.61
CA GLN A 489 2.79 -19.92 7.34
C GLN A 489 1.42 -20.32 6.79
N ARG A 490 0.55 -19.33 6.52
CA ARG A 490 -0.79 -19.58 5.93
C ARG A 490 -0.68 -20.08 4.49
N LEU A 491 0.20 -19.50 3.68
CA LEU A 491 0.45 -19.97 2.32
C LEU A 491 0.85 -21.45 2.32
N LYS A 492 1.84 -21.83 3.15
CA LYS A 492 2.26 -23.23 3.29
C LYS A 492 1.10 -24.15 3.68
N LYS A 493 0.23 -23.71 4.61
CA LYS A 493 -0.96 -24.47 5.05
C LYS A 493 -2.01 -24.61 3.93
N ASN A 494 -2.13 -23.62 3.07
CA ASN A 494 -3.12 -23.61 1.98
C ASN A 494 -2.69 -24.41 0.76
N VAL A 495 -1.39 -24.73 0.62
CA VAL A 495 -0.89 -25.66 -0.38
C VAL A 495 -1.24 -27.08 0.03
N LYS A 496 -2.05 -27.80 -0.78
CA LYS A 496 -2.54 -29.15 -0.47
C LYS A 496 -1.81 -30.27 -1.19
N ARG A 497 -1.10 -29.95 -2.25
CA ARG A 497 -0.27 -30.88 -3.03
C ARG A 497 0.93 -30.18 -3.63
N ASN A 498 1.85 -30.94 -4.16
CA ASN A 498 2.94 -30.43 -4.99
C ASN A 498 2.51 -30.28 -6.45
N PHE A 499 3.24 -29.50 -7.23
CA PHE A 499 3.08 -29.50 -8.69
C PHE A 499 3.37 -30.87 -9.25
N THR A 500 2.63 -31.28 -10.30
CA THR A 500 3.08 -32.33 -11.20
C THR A 500 4.29 -31.86 -12.00
N ARG A 501 5.04 -32.77 -12.64
CA ARG A 501 6.18 -32.36 -13.49
C ARG A 501 5.73 -31.53 -14.69
N ASP A 502 4.55 -31.84 -15.26
CA ASP A 502 4.00 -31.09 -16.39
C ASP A 502 3.57 -29.69 -15.98
N GLU A 503 2.88 -29.53 -14.83
CA GLU A 503 2.53 -28.23 -14.26
C GLU A 503 3.78 -27.41 -13.95
N TRP A 504 4.82 -28.04 -13.36
CA TRP A 504 6.08 -27.38 -13.10
C TRP A 504 6.73 -26.86 -14.39
N ASN A 505 6.84 -27.73 -15.40
CA ASN A 505 7.41 -27.39 -16.68
C ASN A 505 6.63 -26.26 -17.38
N TYR A 506 5.32 -26.25 -17.21
CA TYR A 506 4.44 -25.24 -17.82
C TYR A 506 4.51 -23.88 -17.12
N TYR A 507 4.40 -23.86 -15.78
CA TYR A 507 4.30 -22.62 -15.01
C TYR A 507 5.65 -22.09 -14.54
N VAL A 508 6.55 -22.95 -14.16
CA VAL A 508 7.88 -22.56 -13.59
C VAL A 508 8.95 -22.58 -14.68
N GLY A 509 8.93 -23.59 -15.54
CA GLY A 509 9.83 -23.70 -16.69
C GLY A 509 10.66 -24.97 -16.69
N LYS A 510 10.88 -25.52 -17.91
CA LYS A 510 11.65 -26.76 -18.13
C LYS A 510 13.12 -26.66 -17.67
N GLY A 511 13.70 -25.46 -17.67
CA GLY A 511 15.09 -25.22 -17.26
C GLY A 511 15.28 -25.07 -15.75
N ILE A 512 14.20 -25.04 -14.97
CA ILE A 512 14.25 -24.87 -13.51
C ILE A 512 14.11 -26.25 -12.84
N PRO A 513 15.07 -26.65 -11.99
CA PRO A 513 14.98 -27.93 -11.28
C PRO A 513 13.68 -28.06 -10.50
N TYR A 514 13.02 -29.21 -10.61
CA TYR A 514 11.78 -29.47 -9.88
C TYR A 514 12.01 -29.43 -8.37
N ARG A 515 11.19 -28.65 -7.68
CA ARG A 515 11.22 -28.50 -6.23
C ARG A 515 9.83 -28.81 -5.64
N LYS A 516 9.79 -29.68 -4.62
CA LYS A 516 8.57 -29.88 -3.83
C LYS A 516 8.28 -28.63 -3.00
N LEU A 517 7.03 -28.19 -2.97
CA LEU A 517 6.59 -27.06 -2.15
C LEU A 517 6.36 -27.47 -0.70
N ILE A 518 5.84 -28.68 -0.51
CA ILE A 518 5.55 -29.25 0.82
C ILE A 518 6.14 -30.67 0.89
N ASN A 519 6.57 -31.05 2.09
CA ASN A 519 6.92 -32.44 2.37
C ASN A 519 5.62 -33.24 2.51
N GLU A 520 5.58 -34.38 1.89
CA GLU A 520 4.50 -35.37 2.04
C GLU A 520 4.48 -35.94 3.42
#